data_276c11d332425b32cfbffa5585c4316d
#
_entry.id   276c11d332425b32cfbffa5585c4316d
#
_cell.length_a   1.000
_cell.length_b   1.000
_cell.length_c   1.000
_cell.angle_alpha   90.00
_cell.angle_beta   90.00
_cell.angle_gamma   90.00
#
_symmetry.space_group_name_H-M   'P 1'
#
loop_
_entity.id
_entity.type
_entity.pdbx_description
1 polymer ?
#
loop_
_entity_poly.entity_id
_entity_poly.type
_entity_poly.pdbx_seq_one_letter_code
_entity_poly.pdbx_strand_id
1 'polypeptide(L)'
;YEENRRPHPLGMESISQSVKSERELLKPIRELADQVIDTTDMNVHELRKRIIEGFQGEASSQDLKISVTSFGFKNGTPRDADIVFDVRFLPNPHWREELRASTGQSPMVRNYVLSFEDAQIFLEKIKDMVEFLLPRFISEGKSYVGIAIGCTGGKHRSVVMAEEVSKWLKSENNDAVVLHRAVSYTHLTLPTSVTV
;
A
#
# COMPACT_ATOMS: atom_id res chain seq x y z
N TYR A 1 12.83 -25.37 -18.86
CA TYR A 1 13.21 -25.31 -20.28
C TYR A 1 12.31 -26.20 -21.14
N GLU A 2 11.91 -27.37 -20.67
CA GLU A 2 11.00 -28.28 -21.39
C GLU A 2 9.61 -27.65 -21.60
N GLU A 3 9.03 -27.05 -20.58
CA GLU A 3 7.71 -26.40 -20.63
C GLU A 3 7.71 -25.15 -21.55
N ASN A 4 8.80 -24.37 -21.52
CA ASN A 4 8.86 -23.10 -22.24
C ASN A 4 9.50 -23.20 -23.63
N ARG A 5 9.97 -24.39 -24.06
CA ARG A 5 10.66 -24.64 -25.35
C ARG A 5 11.81 -23.65 -25.65
N ARG A 6 12.47 -23.15 -24.60
CA ARG A 6 13.62 -22.24 -24.74
C ARG A 6 14.92 -23.03 -24.80
N PRO A 7 15.89 -22.65 -25.64
CA PRO A 7 17.19 -23.28 -25.68
C PRO A 7 17.91 -23.06 -24.35
N HIS A 8 18.61 -24.09 -23.87
CA HIS A 8 19.42 -23.97 -22.66
C HIS A 8 20.67 -23.10 -22.95
N PRO A 9 21.07 -22.18 -22.05
CA PRO A 9 22.21 -21.30 -22.26
C PRO A 9 23.55 -22.03 -22.60
N LEU A 10 23.74 -23.22 -22.04
CA LEU A 10 24.97 -24.03 -22.31
C LEU A 10 24.94 -24.73 -23.65
N GLY A 11 23.82 -24.75 -24.38
CA GLY A 11 23.74 -25.20 -25.77
C GLY A 11 24.28 -26.58 -26.08
N MET A 12 24.21 -27.55 -25.14
CA MET A 12 24.70 -28.92 -25.35
C MET A 12 23.74 -29.77 -26.17
N GLU A 13 24.18 -30.96 -26.62
CA GLU A 13 23.43 -31.87 -27.49
C GLU A 13 22.05 -32.28 -26.93
N SER A 14 21.91 -32.29 -25.58
CA SER A 14 20.61 -32.55 -24.94
C SER A 14 20.38 -31.64 -23.74
N ILE A 15 19.08 -31.35 -23.44
CA ILE A 15 18.67 -30.58 -22.27
C ILE A 15 19.19 -31.24 -20.99
N SER A 16 19.12 -32.56 -20.88
CA SER A 16 19.59 -33.33 -19.73
C SER A 16 21.07 -33.15 -19.46
N GLN A 17 21.92 -33.13 -20.53
CA GLN A 17 23.37 -32.87 -20.42
C GLN A 17 23.63 -31.41 -20.01
N SER A 18 22.91 -30.47 -20.60
CA SER A 18 23.02 -29.04 -20.23
C SER A 18 22.69 -28.80 -18.76
N VAL A 19 21.58 -29.36 -18.25
CA VAL A 19 21.18 -29.27 -16.85
C VAL A 19 22.20 -29.93 -15.91
N LYS A 20 22.74 -31.10 -16.29
CA LYS A 20 23.77 -31.76 -15.49
C LYS A 20 25.04 -30.91 -15.40
N SER A 21 25.50 -30.35 -16.51
CA SER A 21 26.67 -29.48 -16.54
C SER A 21 26.46 -28.19 -15.76
N GLU A 22 25.25 -27.58 -15.83
CA GLU A 22 24.88 -26.42 -15.03
C GLU A 22 24.95 -26.74 -13.52
N ARG A 23 24.43 -27.89 -13.10
CA ARG A 23 24.50 -28.33 -11.70
C ARG A 23 25.94 -28.50 -11.19
N GLU A 24 26.81 -29.05 -12.01
CA GLU A 24 28.23 -29.15 -11.65
C GLU A 24 28.92 -27.79 -11.56
N LEU A 25 28.62 -26.86 -12.48
CA LEU A 25 29.10 -25.48 -12.42
C LEU A 25 28.63 -24.73 -11.19
N LEU A 26 27.39 -24.98 -10.73
CA LEU A 26 26.79 -24.32 -9.56
C LEU A 26 27.21 -24.99 -8.24
N LYS A 27 27.83 -26.15 -8.26
CA LYS A 27 28.18 -26.87 -7.04
C LYS A 27 29.09 -26.07 -6.08
N PRO A 28 30.13 -25.35 -6.52
CA PRO A 28 30.93 -24.52 -5.63
C PRO A 28 30.15 -23.37 -5.00
N ILE A 29 29.22 -22.77 -5.75
CA ILE A 29 28.37 -21.71 -5.25
C ILE A 29 27.40 -22.27 -4.20
N ARG A 30 26.83 -23.44 -4.44
CA ARG A 30 25.93 -24.13 -3.49
C ARG A 30 26.64 -24.47 -2.17
N GLU A 31 27.94 -24.84 -2.21
CA GLU A 31 28.74 -25.12 -1.01
C GLU A 31 29.07 -23.87 -0.19
N LEU A 32 29.10 -22.70 -0.83
CA LEU A 32 29.34 -21.40 -0.19
C LEU A 32 28.05 -20.67 0.23
N ALA A 33 26.88 -21.17 -0.16
CA ALA A 33 25.62 -20.53 0.13
C ALA A 33 25.19 -20.78 1.57
N ASP A 34 24.80 -19.72 2.28
CA ASP A 34 24.24 -19.82 3.64
C ASP A 34 22.89 -20.57 3.64
N GLN A 35 22.14 -20.49 2.55
CA GLN A 35 20.86 -21.18 2.39
C GLN A 35 20.63 -21.62 0.93
N VAL A 36 20.13 -22.82 0.75
CA VAL A 36 19.66 -23.33 -0.55
C VAL A 36 18.19 -23.70 -0.43
N ILE A 37 17.36 -23.06 -1.26
CA ILE A 37 15.90 -23.29 -1.29
C ILE A 37 15.56 -24.12 -2.53
N ASP A 38 15.02 -25.32 -2.33
CA ASP A 38 14.42 -26.11 -3.42
C ASP A 38 13.02 -25.59 -3.68
N THR A 39 12.77 -25.14 -4.89
CA THR A 39 11.50 -24.52 -5.29
C THR A 39 10.61 -25.47 -6.11
N THR A 40 10.97 -26.76 -6.23
CA THR A 40 10.32 -27.71 -7.14
C THR A 40 8.81 -27.85 -6.87
N ASP A 41 8.41 -27.93 -5.60
CA ASP A 41 7.03 -28.09 -5.18
C ASP A 41 6.43 -26.83 -4.53
N MET A 42 7.11 -25.66 -4.68
CA MET A 42 6.68 -24.41 -4.07
C MET A 42 5.95 -23.51 -5.07
N ASN A 43 4.83 -22.95 -4.64
CA ASN A 43 4.22 -21.82 -5.32
C ASN A 43 4.93 -20.50 -4.95
N VAL A 44 4.62 -19.43 -5.69
CA VAL A 44 5.26 -18.09 -5.49
C VAL A 44 5.07 -17.56 -4.06
N HIS A 45 3.92 -17.81 -3.45
CA HIS A 45 3.63 -17.35 -2.08
C HIS A 45 4.44 -18.11 -1.03
N GLU A 46 4.59 -19.42 -1.19
CA GLU A 46 5.41 -20.27 -0.32
C GLU A 46 6.89 -19.91 -0.42
N LEU A 47 7.40 -19.68 -1.65
CA LEU A 47 8.76 -19.22 -1.86
C LEU A 47 9.02 -17.88 -1.19
N ARG A 48 8.11 -16.91 -1.35
CA ARG A 48 8.19 -15.59 -0.70
C ARG A 48 8.24 -15.73 0.81
N LYS A 49 7.35 -16.55 1.40
CA LYS A 49 7.31 -16.82 2.84
C LYS A 49 8.64 -17.43 3.31
N ARG A 50 9.17 -18.43 2.60
CA ARG A 50 10.42 -19.11 2.91
C ARG A 50 11.63 -18.16 2.88
N ILE A 51 11.68 -17.25 1.90
CA ILE A 51 12.73 -16.23 1.81
C ILE A 51 12.66 -15.29 3.01
N ILE A 52 11.47 -14.76 3.30
CA ILE A 52 11.25 -13.84 4.42
C ILE A 52 11.66 -14.51 5.75
N GLU A 53 11.20 -15.72 6.02
CA GLU A 53 11.56 -16.51 7.23
C GLU A 53 13.07 -16.80 7.35
N GLY A 54 13.75 -17.03 6.22
CA GLY A 54 15.18 -17.33 6.19
C GLY A 54 16.10 -16.12 6.41
N PHE A 55 15.63 -14.91 6.09
CA PHE A 55 16.40 -13.66 6.23
C PHE A 55 15.98 -12.79 7.42
N GLN A 56 14.84 -13.07 8.03
CA GLN A 56 14.45 -12.47 9.30
C GLN A 56 15.04 -13.31 10.42
N GLY A 57 16.18 -12.87 11.00
CA GLY A 57 16.57 -13.30 12.35
C GLY A 57 15.40 -13.01 13.30
N GLU A 58 15.35 -13.58 14.50
CA GLU A 58 14.29 -13.59 15.51
C GLU A 58 13.57 -12.23 15.83
N ALA A 59 13.68 -11.23 14.96
CA ALA A 59 13.12 -9.90 15.13
C ALA A 59 11.92 -9.69 14.17
N SER A 60 10.78 -9.59 14.80
CA SER A 60 9.53 -9.01 14.37
C SER A 60 8.62 -9.82 13.45
N SER A 61 7.41 -10.09 13.98
CA SER A 61 6.16 -10.15 13.24
C SER A 61 6.25 -9.28 11.99
N GLN A 62 5.78 -9.80 10.85
CA GLN A 62 5.61 -8.99 9.62
C GLN A 62 4.66 -7.84 9.95
N ASP A 63 5.20 -6.69 10.36
CA ASP A 63 4.41 -5.51 10.57
C ASP A 63 3.88 -5.08 9.19
N LEU A 64 2.61 -5.37 8.97
CA LEU A 64 1.89 -4.93 7.78
C LEU A 64 1.94 -3.40 7.74
N LYS A 65 2.59 -2.83 6.73
CA LYS A 65 2.65 -1.38 6.54
C LYS A 65 1.36 -0.90 5.88
N ILE A 66 0.68 0.03 6.52
CA ILE A 66 -0.58 0.56 6.04
C ILE A 66 -0.40 2.01 5.62
N SER A 67 -0.78 2.35 4.39
CA SER A 67 -0.86 3.74 3.94
C SER A 67 -2.31 4.18 3.82
N VAL A 68 -2.67 5.28 4.48
CA VAL A 68 -3.99 5.91 4.35
C VAL A 68 -3.85 7.17 3.52
N THR A 69 -4.38 7.17 2.29
CA THR A 69 -4.19 8.27 1.34
C THR A 69 -5.49 9.03 1.12
N SER A 70 -5.52 10.33 1.44
CA SER A 70 -6.61 11.20 1.00
C SER A 70 -6.39 11.71 -0.42
N PHE A 71 -7.44 11.68 -1.26
CA PHE A 71 -7.35 12.14 -2.65
C PHE A 71 -8.62 12.85 -3.14
N GLY A 72 -8.48 13.55 -4.26
CA GLY A 72 -9.60 14.14 -5.00
C GLY A 72 -9.91 13.34 -6.25
N PHE A 73 -11.16 12.90 -6.42
CA PHE A 73 -11.59 12.18 -7.63
C PHE A 73 -11.30 12.95 -8.91
N LYS A 74 -11.33 14.30 -8.88
CA LYS A 74 -10.95 15.14 -10.04
C LYS A 74 -9.50 14.93 -10.52
N ASN A 75 -8.63 14.41 -9.66
CA ASN A 75 -7.21 14.17 -9.95
C ASN A 75 -6.90 12.67 -10.17
N GLY A 76 -7.93 11.84 -10.26
CA GLY A 76 -7.82 10.39 -10.41
C GLY A 76 -7.58 9.64 -9.09
N THR A 77 -7.99 8.39 -9.07
CA THR A 77 -7.80 7.46 -7.93
C THR A 77 -6.34 7.03 -7.84
N PRO A 78 -5.76 6.87 -6.63
CA PRO A 78 -4.44 6.27 -6.45
C PRO A 78 -4.40 4.86 -7.05
N ARG A 79 -3.33 4.56 -7.81
CA ARG A 79 -3.18 3.26 -8.50
C ARG A 79 -2.75 2.14 -7.56
N ASP A 80 -2.16 2.50 -6.44
CA ASP A 80 -1.60 1.66 -5.38
C ASP A 80 -2.58 1.40 -4.23
N ALA A 81 -3.85 1.79 -4.39
CA ALA A 81 -4.88 1.55 -3.39
C ALA A 81 -5.51 0.16 -3.53
N ASP A 82 -5.49 -0.62 -2.44
CA ASP A 82 -6.21 -1.90 -2.31
C ASP A 82 -7.68 -1.68 -1.97
N ILE A 83 -7.97 -0.63 -1.20
CA ILE A 83 -9.33 -0.26 -0.77
C ILE A 83 -9.57 1.21 -1.08
N VAL A 84 -10.73 1.52 -1.65
CA VAL A 84 -11.11 2.91 -1.97
C VAL A 84 -12.47 3.23 -1.36
N PHE A 85 -12.52 4.27 -0.54
CA PHE A 85 -13.76 4.79 0.05
C PHE A 85 -14.11 6.15 -0.55
N ASP A 86 -15.37 6.32 -0.93
CA ASP A 86 -15.90 7.58 -1.43
C ASP A 86 -16.69 8.30 -0.32
N VAL A 87 -16.25 9.51 0.05
CA VAL A 87 -16.88 10.33 1.07
C VAL A 87 -17.57 11.58 0.49
N ARG A 88 -17.92 11.57 -0.80
CA ARG A 88 -18.60 12.69 -1.46
C ARG A 88 -20.04 12.91 -0.98
N PHE A 89 -20.68 11.89 -0.42
CA PHE A 89 -22.00 11.97 0.17
C PHE A 89 -22.06 12.88 1.42
N LEU A 90 -20.94 13.05 2.12
CA LEU A 90 -20.88 13.96 3.27
C LEU A 90 -21.04 15.42 2.85
N PRO A 91 -21.67 16.28 3.70
CA PRO A 91 -21.78 17.70 3.45
C PRO A 91 -20.44 18.36 3.13
N ASN A 92 -20.43 19.24 2.13
CA ASN A 92 -19.17 19.78 1.60
C ASN A 92 -18.78 21.08 2.32
N PRO A 93 -17.66 21.10 3.09
CA PRO A 93 -17.16 22.29 3.76
C PRO A 93 -16.88 23.47 2.81
N HIS A 94 -16.65 23.21 1.53
CA HIS A 94 -16.39 24.25 0.52
C HIS A 94 -17.53 25.29 0.39
N TRP A 95 -18.77 24.91 0.71
CA TRP A 95 -19.93 25.79 0.67
C TRP A 95 -20.02 26.73 1.89
N ARG A 96 -19.20 26.51 2.91
CA ARG A 96 -19.05 27.40 4.06
C ARG A 96 -17.86 28.33 3.81
N GLU A 97 -18.12 29.65 3.79
CA GLU A 97 -17.09 30.64 3.46
C GLU A 97 -15.89 30.58 4.42
N GLU A 98 -16.18 30.41 5.70
CA GLU A 98 -15.17 30.30 6.78
C GLU A 98 -14.31 29.03 6.71
N LEU A 99 -14.77 27.99 6.01
CA LEU A 99 -14.04 26.68 5.90
C LEU A 99 -13.36 26.50 4.54
N ARG A 100 -13.77 27.27 3.52
CA ARG A 100 -13.34 27.08 2.12
C ARG A 100 -11.85 27.17 1.93
N ALA A 101 -11.19 28.11 2.61
CA ALA A 101 -9.74 28.32 2.50
C ALA A 101 -8.92 27.25 3.24
N SER A 102 -9.46 26.69 4.31
CA SER A 102 -8.80 25.72 5.19
C SER A 102 -8.72 24.32 4.57
N THR A 103 -7.97 23.42 5.19
CA THR A 103 -7.89 22.00 4.82
C THR A 103 -8.56 21.14 5.88
N GLY A 104 -8.75 19.84 5.61
CA GLY A 104 -9.27 18.90 6.60
C GLY A 104 -8.39 18.70 7.84
N GLN A 105 -7.14 19.18 7.81
CA GLN A 105 -6.26 19.20 8.98
C GLN A 105 -6.61 20.30 9.98
N SER A 106 -7.38 21.33 9.54
CA SER A 106 -7.87 22.38 10.43
C SER A 106 -8.92 21.83 11.41
N PRO A 107 -8.83 22.16 12.72
CA PRO A 107 -9.82 21.77 13.71
C PRO A 107 -11.25 22.21 13.34
N MET A 108 -11.42 23.38 12.71
CA MET A 108 -12.73 23.88 12.28
C MET A 108 -13.35 22.97 11.22
N VAL A 109 -12.60 22.58 10.19
CA VAL A 109 -13.08 21.68 9.13
C VAL A 109 -13.32 20.28 9.69
N ARG A 110 -12.43 19.79 10.55
CA ARG A 110 -12.56 18.49 11.22
C ARG A 110 -13.86 18.42 12.02
N ASN A 111 -14.08 19.40 12.88
CA ASN A 111 -15.29 19.46 13.72
C ASN A 111 -16.55 19.54 12.87
N TYR A 112 -16.54 20.33 11.80
CA TYR A 112 -17.66 20.42 10.88
C TYR A 112 -17.98 19.07 10.22
N VAL A 113 -16.99 18.37 9.66
CA VAL A 113 -17.21 17.07 9.00
C VAL A 113 -17.67 16.01 9.99
N LEU A 114 -17.08 15.96 11.18
CA LEU A 114 -17.41 14.97 12.19
C LEU A 114 -18.70 15.30 12.99
N SER A 115 -19.27 16.49 12.82
CA SER A 115 -20.58 16.82 13.43
C SER A 115 -21.76 16.09 12.79
N PHE A 116 -21.57 15.51 11.62
CA PHE A 116 -22.62 14.77 10.92
C PHE A 116 -22.61 13.30 11.36
N GLU A 117 -23.77 12.78 11.68
CA GLU A 117 -23.97 11.40 12.10
C GLU A 117 -23.48 10.41 11.03
N ASP A 118 -23.76 10.69 9.76
CA ASP A 118 -23.30 9.88 8.62
C ASP A 118 -21.77 9.73 8.58
N ALA A 119 -21.02 10.76 8.99
CA ALA A 119 -19.57 10.68 9.03
C ALA A 119 -19.08 9.72 10.11
N GLN A 120 -19.72 9.73 11.27
CA GLN A 120 -19.40 8.85 12.39
C GLN A 120 -19.78 7.39 12.07
N ILE A 121 -20.99 7.16 11.58
CA ILE A 121 -21.45 5.84 11.16
C ILE A 121 -20.54 5.27 10.07
N PHE A 122 -20.13 6.08 9.10
CA PHE A 122 -19.27 5.61 8.03
C PHE A 122 -17.85 5.30 8.51
N LEU A 123 -17.31 6.08 9.46
CA LEU A 123 -16.03 5.76 10.10
C LEU A 123 -16.07 4.41 10.80
N GLU A 124 -17.11 4.11 11.56
CA GLU A 124 -17.25 2.79 12.20
C GLU A 124 -17.32 1.66 11.17
N LYS A 125 -18.09 1.85 10.09
CA LYS A 125 -18.13 0.84 8.99
C LYS A 125 -16.77 0.65 8.29
N ILE A 126 -15.97 1.72 8.13
CA ILE A 126 -14.61 1.61 7.61
C ILE A 126 -13.74 0.80 8.58
N LYS A 127 -13.82 1.08 9.87
CA LYS A 127 -13.05 0.35 10.90
C LYS A 127 -13.41 -1.13 10.89
N ASP A 128 -14.70 -1.48 10.96
CA ASP A 128 -15.18 -2.86 10.91
C ASP A 128 -14.67 -3.60 9.66
N MET A 129 -14.74 -2.96 8.50
CA MET A 129 -14.28 -3.53 7.23
C MET A 129 -12.76 -3.74 7.22
N VAL A 130 -12.00 -2.75 7.65
CA VAL A 130 -10.53 -2.80 7.68
C VAL A 130 -10.06 -3.84 8.70
N GLU A 131 -10.64 -3.88 9.90
CA GLU A 131 -10.35 -4.88 10.93
C GLU A 131 -10.61 -6.30 10.41
N PHE A 132 -11.69 -6.50 9.68
CA PHE A 132 -12.00 -7.78 9.03
C PHE A 132 -10.98 -8.14 7.95
N LEU A 133 -10.48 -7.18 7.17
CA LEU A 133 -9.61 -7.43 6.00
C LEU A 133 -8.13 -7.60 6.37
N LEU A 134 -7.61 -6.85 7.35
CA LEU A 134 -6.18 -6.85 7.69
C LEU A 134 -5.60 -8.25 7.97
N PRO A 135 -6.22 -9.12 8.80
CA PRO A 135 -5.70 -10.47 9.03
C PRO A 135 -5.69 -11.32 7.76
N ARG A 136 -6.62 -11.06 6.84
CA ARG A 136 -6.72 -11.79 5.56
C ARG A 136 -5.64 -11.37 4.58
N PHE A 137 -5.33 -10.08 4.53
CA PHE A 137 -4.21 -9.56 3.76
C PHE A 137 -2.87 -10.08 4.27
N ILE A 138 -2.70 -10.18 5.59
CA ILE A 138 -1.52 -10.79 6.21
C ILE A 138 -1.43 -12.28 5.81
N SER A 139 -2.52 -13.03 5.88
CA SER A 139 -2.54 -14.45 5.51
C SER A 139 -2.29 -14.68 4.01
N GLU A 140 -2.66 -13.73 3.15
CA GLU A 140 -2.33 -13.72 1.72
C GLU A 140 -0.85 -13.39 1.44
N GLY A 141 -0.12 -12.91 2.46
CA GLY A 141 1.30 -12.55 2.34
C GLY A 141 1.55 -11.11 1.89
N LYS A 142 0.56 -10.21 2.04
CA LYS A 142 0.79 -8.78 1.81
C LYS A 142 1.66 -8.18 2.90
N SER A 143 2.63 -7.38 2.51
CA SER A 143 3.48 -6.58 3.40
C SER A 143 3.06 -5.09 3.41
N TYR A 144 2.18 -4.70 2.48
CA TYR A 144 1.69 -3.34 2.32
C TYR A 144 0.21 -3.36 1.98
N VAL A 145 -0.55 -2.44 2.59
CA VAL A 145 -1.96 -2.19 2.26
C VAL A 145 -2.18 -0.70 2.05
N GLY A 146 -2.75 -0.35 0.90
CA GLY A 146 -3.15 1.01 0.54
C GLY A 146 -4.64 1.23 0.76
N ILE A 147 -5.01 2.14 1.67
CA ILE A 147 -6.38 2.59 1.88
C ILE A 147 -6.52 3.99 1.32
N ALA A 148 -7.37 4.21 0.33
CA ALA A 148 -7.60 5.51 -0.27
C ALA A 148 -8.99 6.05 0.09
N ILE A 149 -9.05 7.30 0.54
CA ILE A 149 -10.30 7.99 0.88
C ILE A 149 -10.45 9.20 -0.03
N GLY A 150 -11.52 9.24 -0.82
CA GLY A 150 -11.72 10.23 -1.87
C GLY A 150 -12.91 11.17 -1.62
N CYS A 151 -12.69 12.47 -1.84
CA CYS A 151 -13.76 13.42 -2.02
C CYS A 151 -13.59 14.17 -3.36
N THR A 152 -14.42 15.13 -3.69
CA THR A 152 -14.36 15.82 -5.00
C THR A 152 -12.99 16.44 -5.25
N GLY A 153 -12.51 17.27 -4.33
CA GLY A 153 -11.25 18.01 -4.47
C GLY A 153 -10.07 17.45 -3.68
N GLY A 154 -10.29 16.53 -2.76
CA GLY A 154 -9.22 15.95 -1.92
C GLY A 154 -8.72 16.83 -0.78
N LYS A 155 -9.38 17.98 -0.52
CA LYS A 155 -8.87 19.01 0.40
C LYS A 155 -9.49 18.98 1.80
N HIS A 156 -10.78 18.59 1.93
CA HIS A 156 -11.55 18.71 3.16
C HIS A 156 -11.97 17.33 3.71
N ARG A 157 -13.13 16.80 3.26
CA ARG A 157 -13.75 15.57 3.78
C ARG A 157 -12.84 14.37 3.78
N SER A 158 -12.17 14.11 2.65
CA SER A 158 -11.23 12.97 2.53
C SER A 158 -10.04 13.09 3.46
N VAL A 159 -9.54 14.32 3.69
CA VAL A 159 -8.43 14.56 4.63
C VAL A 159 -8.88 14.25 6.06
N VAL A 160 -10.04 14.78 6.49
CA VAL A 160 -10.59 14.49 7.83
C VAL A 160 -10.74 12.98 8.04
N MET A 161 -11.40 12.30 7.12
CA MET A 161 -11.67 10.86 7.25
C MET A 161 -10.39 10.04 7.23
N ALA A 162 -9.39 10.41 6.41
CA ALA A 162 -8.09 9.74 6.37
C ALA A 162 -7.30 9.89 7.67
N GLU A 163 -7.32 11.09 8.26
CA GLU A 163 -6.71 11.35 9.57
C GLU A 163 -7.37 10.50 10.68
N GLU A 164 -8.71 10.42 10.72
CA GLU A 164 -9.40 9.63 11.74
C GLU A 164 -9.13 8.13 11.59
N VAL A 165 -9.12 7.60 10.36
CA VAL A 165 -8.80 6.20 10.10
C VAL A 165 -7.33 5.90 10.45
N SER A 166 -6.38 6.78 10.08
CA SER A 166 -4.97 6.60 10.44
C SER A 166 -4.74 6.66 11.95
N LYS A 167 -5.43 7.58 12.64
CA LYS A 167 -5.36 7.69 14.10
C LYS A 167 -5.87 6.44 14.80
N TRP A 168 -6.99 5.91 14.33
CA TRP A 168 -7.53 4.65 14.85
C TRP A 168 -6.56 3.48 14.59
N LEU A 169 -6.06 3.31 13.37
CA LEU A 169 -5.09 2.25 13.05
C LEU A 169 -3.87 2.27 13.99
N LYS A 170 -3.34 3.47 14.27
CA LYS A 170 -2.22 3.63 15.21
C LYS A 170 -2.60 3.27 16.64
N SER A 171 -3.84 3.55 17.08
CA SER A 171 -4.31 3.16 18.42
C SER A 171 -4.43 1.63 18.57
N GLU A 172 -4.62 0.92 17.45
CA GLU A 172 -4.62 -0.56 17.37
C GLU A 172 -3.22 -1.15 17.11
N ASN A 173 -2.15 -0.37 17.35
CA ASN A 173 -0.74 -0.75 17.16
C ASN A 173 -0.37 -1.16 15.72
N ASN A 174 -1.08 -0.67 14.71
CA ASN A 174 -0.71 -0.87 13.32
C ASN A 174 0.32 0.17 12.86
N ASP A 175 1.31 -0.23 12.04
CA ASP A 175 2.24 0.70 11.36
C ASP A 175 1.52 1.41 10.22
N ALA A 176 0.86 2.52 10.55
CA ALA A 176 0.04 3.29 9.62
C ALA A 176 0.61 4.69 9.37
N VAL A 177 0.73 5.06 8.09
CA VAL A 177 1.10 6.42 7.65
C VAL A 177 -0.07 7.08 6.93
N VAL A 178 -0.22 8.40 7.09
CA VAL A 178 -1.23 9.17 6.37
C VAL A 178 -0.58 10.07 5.32
N LEU A 179 -1.17 10.12 4.12
CA LEU A 179 -0.70 10.90 2.99
C LEU A 179 -1.86 11.75 2.40
N HIS A 180 -1.58 12.99 2.03
CA HIS A 180 -2.59 13.90 1.46
C HIS A 180 -2.19 14.38 0.08
N ARG A 181 -2.64 13.69 -0.99
CA ARG A 181 -2.25 14.02 -2.37
C ARG A 181 -2.62 15.43 -2.80
N ALA A 182 -3.80 15.93 -2.41
CA ALA A 182 -4.26 17.26 -2.83
C ALA A 182 -3.63 18.41 -2.05
N VAL A 183 -3.13 18.16 -0.83
CA VAL A 183 -2.51 19.19 0.03
C VAL A 183 -1.04 19.35 -0.33
N SER A 184 -0.34 18.31 -0.72
CA SER A 184 1.07 18.33 -1.14
C SER A 184 1.30 19.10 -2.45
N TYR A 185 0.31 19.16 -3.35
CA TYR A 185 0.43 19.90 -4.62
C TYR A 185 0.42 21.43 -4.45
N THR A 186 -0.04 21.97 -3.32
CA THR A 186 -0.04 23.42 -3.08
C THR A 186 1.33 23.97 -2.71
N HIS A 187 2.33 23.14 -2.44
CA HIS A 187 3.70 23.57 -2.15
C HIS A 187 4.68 23.45 -3.34
N LEU A 188 4.21 22.95 -4.49
CA LEU A 188 5.01 22.81 -5.70
C LEU A 188 4.56 23.76 -6.82
N THR A 189 4.21 25.02 -6.49
CA THR A 189 4.25 26.07 -7.49
C THR A 189 5.69 26.51 -7.62
N LEU A 190 6.41 25.96 -8.59
CA LEU A 190 7.67 26.55 -9.06
C LEU A 190 7.40 27.99 -9.45
N PRO A 191 8.23 28.97 -9.01
CA PRO A 191 8.13 30.33 -9.51
C PRO A 191 8.52 30.32 -10.98
N THR A 192 7.52 30.41 -11.86
CA THR A 192 7.73 30.75 -13.27
C THR A 192 8.01 32.24 -13.37
N SER A 193 9.27 32.62 -13.18
CA SER A 193 9.77 33.88 -13.66
C SER A 193 11.08 33.61 -14.39
N VAL A 194 10.98 33.26 -15.66
CA VAL A 194 12.03 33.51 -16.62
C VAL A 194 11.58 34.78 -17.37
N THR A 195 12.09 35.92 -16.96
CA THR A 195 12.05 37.12 -17.76
C THR A 195 13.28 37.06 -18.67
N VAL A 196 13.04 37.07 -19.97
CA VAL A 196 14.04 37.31 -21.01
C VAL A 196 14.28 38.83 -21.08
#